data_fd4279818e53f329d328bb2ddef8f36f
#
_entry.id   fd4279818e53f329d328bb2ddef8f36f
#
_cell.length_a   1.000
_cell.length_b   1.000
_cell.length_c   1.000
_cell.angle_alpha   90.00
_cell.angle_beta   90.00
_cell.angle_gamma   90.00
#
_symmetry.space_group_name_H-M   'P 1'
#
loop_
_entity.id
_entity.type
_entity.pdbx_description
1 polymer ?
#
loop_
_entity_poly.entity_id
_entity_poly.type
_entity_poly.pdbx_seq_one_letter_code
_entity_poly.pdbx_strand_id
1 'polypeptide(L)'
;MLFNKEELNMANSICSIPFKGTPEQEAELLAQINEHKGQPGALMPVLQAAQNIYGYLPIEVQKMVAEGLNVPLSDVYGVATFYAQFSLQPKGEYRISVCLGTACYVKGSGKIFDLFSEKLGIGNGQCTPDGK
;
A
#
# COMPACT_ATOMS: atom_id res chain seq x y z
N MET A 1 12.10 18.18 20.20
CA MET A 1 12.81 16.98 19.73
C MET A 1 13.14 17.16 18.27
N LEU A 2 14.42 17.27 17.98
CA LEU A 2 14.88 17.37 16.59
C LEU A 2 15.09 15.94 16.09
N PHE A 3 14.26 15.53 15.13
CA PHE A 3 14.50 14.29 14.38
C PHE A 3 15.78 14.46 13.57
N ASN A 4 16.73 13.52 13.72
CA ASN A 4 17.93 13.53 12.93
C ASN A 4 17.61 13.38 11.45
N LYS A 5 18.36 14.06 10.60
CA LYS A 5 18.24 14.03 9.14
C LYS A 5 18.35 12.60 8.58
N GLU A 6 18.97 11.69 9.33
CA GLU A 6 19.09 10.26 9.01
C GLU A 6 17.79 9.50 9.27
N GLU A 7 17.03 9.85 10.31
CA GLU A 7 15.69 9.27 10.56
C GLU A 7 14.66 9.72 9.53
N LEU A 8 14.75 10.95 9.05
CA LEU A 8 13.95 11.46 7.93
C LEU A 8 14.30 10.76 6.61
N ASN A 9 15.57 10.35 6.42
CA ASN A 9 15.96 9.56 5.26
C ASN A 9 15.51 8.10 5.34
N MET A 10 15.39 7.52 6.52
CA MET A 10 14.81 6.18 6.69
C MET A 10 13.30 6.16 6.41
N ALA A 11 12.59 7.23 6.75
CA ALA A 11 11.18 7.40 6.39
C ALA A 11 10.99 7.66 4.88
N ASN A 12 12.01 8.12 4.18
CA ASN A 12 12.00 8.39 2.73
C ASN A 12 12.45 7.21 1.86
N SER A 13 12.84 6.07 2.45
CA SER A 13 13.07 4.83 1.69
C SER A 13 11.79 4.08 1.33
N ILE A 14 10.65 4.69 1.61
CA ILE A 14 9.36 4.30 1.08
C ILE A 14 9.41 4.49 -0.43
N CYS A 15 9.02 3.48 -1.19
CA CYS A 15 8.87 3.56 -2.64
C CYS A 15 8.23 4.88 -3.06
N SER A 16 9.04 5.82 -3.51
CA SER A 16 8.58 7.12 -4.00
C SER A 16 8.20 7.06 -5.48
N ILE A 17 7.45 6.02 -5.87
CA ILE A 17 6.87 5.96 -7.21
C ILE A 17 5.74 6.99 -7.23
N PRO A 18 5.81 8.02 -8.09
CA PRO A 18 4.75 9.00 -8.17
C PRO A 18 3.44 8.33 -8.60
N PHE A 19 2.35 8.70 -7.98
CA PHE A 19 1.02 8.23 -8.36
C PHE A 19 0.73 8.64 -9.80
N LYS A 20 0.50 7.64 -10.65
CA LYS A 20 0.11 7.83 -12.05
C LYS A 20 -1.25 7.16 -12.26
N GLY A 21 -2.32 7.86 -11.85
CA GLY A 21 -3.68 7.43 -12.18
C GLY A 21 -3.98 7.68 -13.67
N THR A 22 -4.63 6.72 -14.32
CA THR A 22 -5.16 6.92 -15.67
C THR A 22 -6.63 7.35 -15.58
N PRO A 23 -7.14 8.12 -16.56
CA PRO A 23 -8.57 8.50 -16.56
C PRO A 23 -9.51 7.29 -16.63
N GLU A 24 -9.07 6.18 -17.19
CA GLU A 24 -9.82 4.92 -17.23
C GLU A 24 -9.98 4.31 -15.84
N GLN A 25 -8.90 4.27 -15.05
CA GLN A 25 -8.92 3.82 -13.67
C GLN A 25 -9.81 4.71 -12.79
N GLU A 26 -9.76 6.01 -12.98
CA GLU A 26 -10.63 6.96 -12.29
C GLU A 26 -12.11 6.72 -12.61
N ALA A 27 -12.45 6.52 -13.88
CA ALA A 27 -13.81 6.22 -14.31
C ALA A 27 -14.32 4.90 -13.71
N GLU A 28 -13.48 3.87 -13.67
CA GLU A 28 -13.80 2.57 -13.07
C GLU A 28 -14.03 2.71 -11.56
N LEU A 29 -13.20 3.46 -10.86
CA LEU A 29 -13.37 3.73 -9.43
C LEU A 29 -14.68 4.49 -9.17
N LEU A 30 -14.99 5.51 -9.94
CA LEU A 30 -16.24 6.27 -9.82
C LEU A 30 -17.47 5.39 -10.06
N ALA A 31 -17.40 4.46 -11.01
CA ALA A 31 -18.47 3.49 -11.25
C ALA A 31 -18.70 2.60 -10.01
N GLN A 32 -17.63 2.11 -9.38
CA GLN A 32 -17.71 1.32 -8.15
C GLN A 32 -18.26 2.14 -6.97
N ILE A 33 -17.86 3.38 -6.84
CA ILE A 33 -18.40 4.30 -5.83
C ILE A 33 -19.91 4.49 -6.03
N ASN A 34 -20.34 4.74 -7.24
CA ASN A 34 -21.77 4.95 -7.57
C ASN A 34 -22.62 3.71 -7.32
N GLU A 35 -22.07 2.52 -7.61
CA GLU A 35 -22.74 1.24 -7.39
C GLU A 35 -23.01 0.99 -5.90
N HIS A 36 -22.06 1.35 -5.04
CA HIS A 36 -22.15 1.10 -3.61
C HIS A 36 -22.68 2.31 -2.81
N LYS A 37 -22.86 3.44 -3.45
CA LYS A 37 -23.30 4.68 -2.81
C LYS A 37 -24.66 4.51 -2.13
N GLY A 38 -24.73 4.89 -0.87
CA GLY A 38 -25.96 4.78 -0.09
C GLY A 38 -26.18 3.42 0.57
N GLN A 39 -25.29 2.45 0.35
CA GLN A 39 -25.36 1.16 1.03
C GLN A 39 -24.64 1.21 2.38
N PRO A 40 -25.17 0.56 3.42
CA PRO A 40 -24.44 0.45 4.68
C PRO A 40 -23.18 -0.41 4.49
N GLY A 41 -22.04 0.06 5.03
CA GLY A 41 -20.76 -0.63 4.89
C GLY A 41 -20.13 -0.56 3.50
N ALA A 42 -20.51 0.41 2.69
CA ALA A 42 -19.97 0.63 1.33
C ALA A 42 -18.46 0.89 1.28
N LEU A 43 -17.87 1.37 2.36
CA LEU A 43 -16.46 1.77 2.41
C LEU A 43 -15.51 0.59 2.10
N MET A 44 -15.74 -0.57 2.70
CA MET A 44 -14.89 -1.75 2.50
C MET A 44 -14.87 -2.27 1.05
N PRO A 45 -16.02 -2.52 0.41
CA PRO A 45 -16.04 -2.97 -0.99
C PRO A 45 -15.41 -1.96 -1.94
N VAL A 46 -15.65 -0.67 -1.73
CA VAL A 46 -15.08 0.40 -2.56
C VAL A 46 -13.57 0.51 -2.39
N LEU A 47 -13.04 0.44 -1.17
CA LEU A 47 -11.60 0.42 -0.94
C LEU A 47 -10.94 -0.83 -1.55
N GLN A 48 -11.58 -1.97 -1.47
CA GLN A 48 -11.06 -3.19 -2.08
C GLN A 48 -11.03 -3.09 -3.61
N ALA A 49 -12.07 -2.56 -4.22
CA ALA A 49 -12.10 -2.27 -5.66
C ALA A 49 -11.01 -1.27 -6.06
N ALA A 50 -10.84 -0.20 -5.29
CA ALA A 50 -9.78 0.78 -5.52
C ALA A 50 -8.38 0.16 -5.48
N GLN A 51 -8.12 -0.70 -4.49
CA GLN A 51 -6.84 -1.40 -4.40
C GLN A 51 -6.61 -2.35 -5.57
N ASN A 52 -7.65 -3.02 -6.06
CA ASN A 52 -7.54 -3.87 -7.24
C ASN A 52 -7.23 -3.08 -8.52
N ILE A 53 -7.82 -1.88 -8.66
CA ILE A 53 -7.63 -1.00 -9.81
C ILE A 53 -6.22 -0.39 -9.81
N TYR A 54 -5.80 0.16 -8.68
CA TYR A 54 -4.54 0.92 -8.55
C TYR A 54 -3.38 0.10 -7.99
N GLY A 55 -3.62 -1.07 -7.42
CA GLY A 55 -2.63 -1.91 -6.75
C GLY A 55 -2.31 -1.50 -5.31
N TYR A 56 -2.63 -0.29 -4.91
CA TYR A 56 -2.47 0.26 -3.56
C TYR A 56 -3.42 1.44 -3.35
N LEU A 57 -3.47 1.98 -2.14
CA LEU A 57 -4.36 3.09 -1.77
C LEU A 57 -3.56 4.37 -1.49
N PRO A 58 -3.14 5.14 -2.51
CA PRO A 58 -2.51 6.43 -2.29
C PRO A 58 -3.52 7.43 -1.74
N ILE A 59 -3.02 8.51 -1.15
CA ILE A 59 -3.88 9.53 -0.51
C ILE A 59 -4.88 10.15 -1.50
N GLU A 60 -4.50 10.29 -2.76
CA GLU A 60 -5.36 10.81 -3.83
C GLU A 60 -6.59 9.91 -4.03
N VAL A 61 -6.40 8.60 -4.08
CA VAL A 61 -7.49 7.62 -4.20
C VAL A 61 -8.36 7.61 -2.95
N GLN A 62 -7.76 7.70 -1.77
CA GLN A 62 -8.49 7.80 -0.52
C GLN A 62 -9.40 9.04 -0.48
N LYS A 63 -8.92 10.19 -0.95
CA LYS A 63 -9.71 11.41 -1.08
C LYS A 63 -10.89 11.24 -2.03
N MET A 64 -10.67 10.62 -3.18
CA MET A 64 -11.74 10.34 -4.14
C MET A 64 -12.83 9.45 -3.55
N VAL A 65 -12.46 8.42 -2.80
CA VAL A 65 -13.40 7.54 -2.10
C VAL A 65 -14.16 8.30 -1.01
N ALA A 66 -13.46 9.12 -0.22
CA ALA A 66 -14.08 9.93 0.83
C ALA A 66 -15.12 10.89 0.28
N GLU A 67 -14.81 11.60 -0.78
CA GLU A 67 -15.73 12.52 -1.45
C GLU A 67 -16.90 11.77 -2.10
N GLY A 68 -16.63 10.68 -2.80
CA GLY A 68 -17.64 9.90 -3.50
C GLY A 68 -18.67 9.25 -2.56
N LEU A 69 -18.24 8.75 -1.42
CA LEU A 69 -19.12 8.15 -0.40
C LEU A 69 -19.62 9.13 0.65
N ASN A 70 -19.16 10.39 0.60
CA ASN A 70 -19.49 11.43 1.57
C ASN A 70 -19.15 11.01 3.01
N VAL A 71 -17.97 10.43 3.21
CA VAL A 71 -17.42 10.06 4.51
C VAL A 71 -16.15 10.86 4.80
N PRO A 72 -15.78 11.09 6.08
CA PRO A 72 -14.54 11.77 6.40
C PRO A 72 -13.31 10.99 5.90
N LEU A 73 -12.29 11.70 5.44
CA LEU A 73 -11.02 11.09 5.02
C LEU A 73 -10.36 10.30 6.16
N SER A 74 -10.54 10.73 7.41
CA SER A 74 -10.06 10.03 8.60
C SER A 74 -10.63 8.62 8.73
N ASP A 75 -11.88 8.41 8.37
CA ASP A 75 -12.52 7.09 8.39
C ASP A 75 -11.93 6.19 7.29
N VAL A 76 -11.74 6.72 6.10
CA VAL A 76 -11.10 6.00 4.98
C VAL A 76 -9.67 5.59 5.35
N TYR A 77 -8.88 6.52 5.87
CA TYR A 77 -7.51 6.26 6.31
C TYR A 77 -7.47 5.27 7.48
N GLY A 78 -8.37 5.38 8.43
CA GLY A 78 -8.48 4.45 9.56
C GLY A 78 -8.74 3.02 9.11
N VAL A 79 -9.66 2.81 8.17
CA VAL A 79 -9.94 1.49 7.59
C VAL A 79 -8.75 0.98 6.79
N ALA A 80 -8.14 1.82 5.97
CA ALA A 80 -7.00 1.45 5.12
C ALA A 80 -5.76 1.05 5.94
N THR A 81 -5.59 1.61 7.13
CA THR A 81 -4.47 1.26 8.04
C THR A 81 -4.79 0.11 8.99
N PHE A 82 -6.04 -0.04 9.38
CA PHE A 82 -6.48 -1.09 10.31
C PHE A 82 -6.46 -2.48 9.69
N TYR A 83 -6.90 -2.61 8.44
CA TYR A 83 -6.98 -3.90 7.75
C TYR A 83 -5.70 -4.18 6.98
N ALA A 84 -5.02 -5.28 7.30
CA ALA A 84 -3.75 -5.68 6.70
C ALA A 84 -3.82 -5.97 5.18
N GLN A 85 -5.00 -6.21 4.65
CA GLN A 85 -5.21 -6.45 3.22
C GLN A 85 -4.97 -5.20 2.36
N PHE A 86 -5.08 -4.00 2.95
CA PHE A 86 -4.86 -2.74 2.24
C PHE A 86 -3.40 -2.31 2.31
N SER A 87 -2.89 -1.81 1.20
CA SER A 87 -1.53 -1.28 1.09
C SER A 87 -1.59 0.21 0.76
N LEU A 88 -0.93 1.02 1.59
CA LEU A 88 -0.81 2.47 1.37
C LEU A 88 0.40 2.83 0.50
N GLN A 89 1.24 1.86 0.20
CA GLN A 89 2.46 2.05 -0.56
C GLN A 89 2.41 1.27 -1.86
N PRO A 90 3.03 1.80 -2.93
CA PRO A 90 3.12 1.09 -4.18
C PRO A 90 3.89 -0.21 -4.00
N LYS A 91 3.43 -1.25 -4.69
CA LYS A 91 4.13 -2.54 -4.73
C LYS A 91 5.01 -2.59 -5.96
N GLY A 92 6.17 -3.25 -5.82
CA GLY A 92 7.03 -3.52 -6.96
C GLY A 92 6.37 -4.48 -7.96
N GLU A 93 6.88 -4.51 -9.17
CA GLU A 93 6.46 -5.43 -10.23
C GLU A 93 6.66 -6.89 -9.81
N TYR A 94 7.77 -7.17 -9.11
CA TYR A 94 8.09 -8.50 -8.58
C TYR A 94 7.96 -8.52 -7.06
N ARG A 95 7.28 -9.54 -6.55
CA ARG A 95 7.11 -9.72 -5.12
C ARG A 95 7.92 -10.91 -4.63
N ILE A 96 8.84 -10.65 -3.70
CA ILE A 96 9.64 -11.68 -3.04
C ILE A 96 9.10 -11.88 -1.63
N SER A 97 8.72 -13.10 -1.31
CA SER A 97 8.22 -13.47 0.01
C SER A 97 9.11 -14.50 0.66
N VAL A 98 9.56 -14.22 1.87
CA VAL A 98 10.41 -15.13 2.68
C VAL A 98 9.68 -15.44 3.97
N CYS A 99 9.46 -16.71 4.25
CA CYS A 99 8.84 -17.15 5.49
C CYS A 99 9.87 -17.15 6.63
N LEU A 100 9.61 -16.41 7.69
CA LEU A 100 10.41 -16.37 8.92
C LEU A 100 9.73 -17.12 10.08
N GLY A 101 8.78 -17.99 9.78
CA GLY A 101 8.16 -18.87 10.78
C GLY A 101 9.19 -19.81 11.42
N THR A 102 8.87 -20.35 12.57
CA THR A 102 9.80 -21.15 13.38
C THR A 102 10.48 -22.27 12.59
N ALA A 103 9.71 -23.05 11.84
CA ALA A 103 10.24 -24.17 11.06
C ALA A 103 11.17 -23.70 9.92
N CYS A 104 10.79 -22.63 9.21
CA CYS A 104 11.59 -22.08 8.13
C CYS A 104 12.86 -21.39 8.65
N TYR A 105 12.75 -20.67 9.78
CA TYR A 105 13.87 -20.00 10.40
C TYR A 105 14.97 -20.97 10.85
N VAL A 106 14.58 -22.08 11.45
CA VAL A 106 15.52 -23.16 11.84
C VAL A 106 16.24 -23.75 10.60
N LYS A 107 15.57 -23.81 9.47
CA LYS A 107 16.16 -24.28 8.19
C LYS A 107 17.03 -23.23 7.48
N GLY A 108 17.17 -22.03 8.02
CA GLY A 108 18.07 -21.00 7.52
C GLY A 108 17.39 -19.90 6.68
N SER A 109 16.07 -19.70 6.80
CA SER A 109 15.36 -18.62 6.07
C SER A 109 15.84 -17.22 6.46
N GLY A 110 16.29 -17.02 7.70
CA GLY A 110 16.89 -15.75 8.13
C GLY A 110 18.11 -15.37 7.30
N LYS A 111 18.98 -16.31 6.96
CA LYS A 111 20.14 -16.08 6.10
C LYS A 111 19.74 -15.73 4.67
N ILE A 112 18.68 -16.33 4.15
CA ILE A 112 18.15 -16.05 2.81
C ILE A 112 17.57 -14.63 2.81
N PHE A 113 16.81 -14.25 3.83
CA PHE A 113 16.27 -12.90 3.98
C PHE A 113 17.38 -11.84 4.03
N ASP A 114 18.41 -12.06 4.82
CA ASP A 114 19.56 -11.16 4.91
C ASP A 114 20.29 -11.02 3.59
N LEU A 115 20.46 -12.11 2.85
CA LEU A 115 21.06 -12.11 1.51
C LEU A 115 20.26 -11.28 0.51
N PHE A 116 18.93 -11.41 0.49
CA PHE A 116 18.08 -10.57 -0.36
C PHE A 116 18.12 -9.10 0.05
N SER A 117 18.10 -8.80 1.35
CA SER A 117 18.20 -7.44 1.85
C SER A 117 19.52 -6.78 1.45
N GLU A 118 20.63 -7.50 1.54
CA GLU A 118 21.95 -7.02 1.15
C GLU A 118 22.05 -6.78 -0.36
N LYS A 119 21.61 -7.74 -1.17
CA LYS A 119 21.69 -7.64 -2.63
C LYS A 119 20.78 -6.59 -3.22
N LEU A 120 19.58 -6.43 -2.68
CA LEU A 120 18.59 -5.47 -3.16
C LEU A 120 18.72 -4.09 -2.49
N GLY A 121 19.44 -4.00 -1.37
CA GLY A 121 19.61 -2.76 -0.62
C GLY A 121 18.31 -2.25 0.03
N ILE A 122 17.36 -3.15 0.27
CA ILE A 122 16.05 -2.82 0.87
C ILE A 122 15.74 -3.73 2.06
N GLY A 123 14.90 -3.24 2.97
CA GLY A 123 14.40 -4.01 4.10
C GLY A 123 13.04 -4.63 3.85
N ASN A 124 12.48 -5.20 4.90
CA ASN A 124 11.14 -5.79 4.85
C ASN A 124 10.08 -4.71 4.55
N GLY A 125 9.16 -5.03 3.65
CA GLY A 125 8.09 -4.13 3.26
C GLY A 125 8.52 -2.95 2.39
N GLN A 126 9.76 -2.93 1.94
CA GLN A 126 10.30 -1.89 1.06
C GLN A 126 10.33 -2.35 -0.40
N CYS A 127 10.45 -1.40 -1.28
CA CYS A 127 10.57 -1.60 -2.70
C CYS A 127 11.87 -0.97 -3.22
N THR A 128 12.46 -1.52 -4.28
CA THR A 128 13.62 -0.92 -4.92
C THR A 128 13.26 0.40 -5.59
N PRO A 129 14.20 1.37 -5.72
CA PRO A 129 13.92 2.68 -6.33
C PRO A 129 13.45 2.63 -7.78
N ASP A 130 13.77 1.55 -8.49
CA ASP A 130 13.35 1.33 -9.87
C ASP A 130 11.90 0.81 -10.01
N GLY A 131 11.22 0.55 -8.89
CA GLY A 131 9.83 0.09 -8.88
C GLY A 131 9.63 -1.39 -9.18
N LYS A 132 10.67 -2.16 -9.24
CA LYS A 132 10.59 -3.60 -9.53
C LYS A 132 10.45 -4.47 -8.30
#